data_e9736fe7f39b6638501e9e18d718cae2
#
_entry.id   e9736fe7f39b6638501e9e18d718cae2
#
_cell.length_a   1.000
_cell.length_b   1.000
_cell.length_c   1.000
_cell.angle_alpha   90.00
_cell.angle_beta   90.00
_cell.angle_gamma   90.00
#
_symmetry.space_group_name_H-M   'P 1'
#
loop_
_entity.id
_entity.type
_entity.pdbx_description
1 polymer ?
#
loop_
_entity_poly.entity_id
_entity_poly.type
_entity_poly.pdbx_seq_one_letter_code
_entity_poly.pdbx_strand_id
1 'polypeptide(L)'
;MNIAFVEIKNFRKLKSCRIDLSPKSTIFVGANNSGKTSAMFALVKFLKKRQLVVEDFTLSNLATIAHLGDRYVDESNPIIPNIEDWKDICPFIDVWLDVREDELRYVADIIPTLSWRSGKIGIRLIYEPRDVEKLFQEYISAYKLARTRSDKAKLWPLDLTDYLHMITSY
;
A
#
# COMPACT_ATOMS: atom_id res chain seq x y z
N MET A 1 -21.14 -0.42 16.46
CA MET A 1 -19.85 -0.72 15.75
C MET A 1 -19.01 0.53 15.64
N ASN A 2 -17.74 0.42 16.02
CA ASN A 2 -16.77 1.53 15.89
C ASN A 2 -15.42 0.98 15.45
N ILE A 3 -14.61 1.86 14.84
CA ILE A 3 -13.20 1.55 14.63
C ILE A 3 -12.50 1.67 15.98
N ALA A 4 -11.94 0.57 16.48
CA ALA A 4 -11.20 0.55 17.73
C ALA A 4 -9.81 1.15 17.55
N PHE A 5 -9.10 0.71 16.52
CA PHE A 5 -7.81 1.24 16.14
C PHE A 5 -7.51 0.93 14.68
N VAL A 6 -6.50 1.61 14.15
CA VAL A 6 -5.90 1.32 12.85
C VAL A 6 -4.41 1.10 12.98
N GLU A 7 -3.84 0.27 12.12
CA GLU A 7 -2.40 0.07 11.98
C GLU A 7 -2.00 0.39 10.55
N ILE A 8 -1.11 1.36 10.39
CA ILE A 8 -0.66 1.87 9.09
C ILE A 8 0.79 1.45 8.91
N LYS A 9 1.13 0.87 7.75
CA LYS A 9 2.51 0.55 7.41
C LYS A 9 2.88 1.05 6.01
N ASN A 10 4.17 1.32 5.86
CA ASN A 10 4.80 1.69 4.58
C ASN A 10 4.20 2.92 3.89
N PHE A 11 3.58 3.82 4.65
CA PHE A 11 2.93 5.01 4.11
C PHE A 11 3.71 6.29 4.44
N ARG A 12 4.31 6.94 3.45
CA ARG A 12 5.12 8.16 3.61
C ARG A 12 6.21 7.98 4.66
N LYS A 13 6.13 8.73 5.78
CA LYS A 13 7.05 8.63 6.93
C LYS A 13 6.69 7.52 7.91
N LEU A 14 5.52 6.92 7.77
CA LEU A 14 5.01 5.91 8.68
C LEU A 14 5.48 4.52 8.24
N LYS A 15 6.60 4.07 8.79
CA LYS A 15 7.05 2.68 8.60
C LYS A 15 6.10 1.70 9.29
N SER A 16 5.69 2.03 10.52
CA SER A 16 4.66 1.32 11.29
C SER A 16 4.07 2.30 12.30
N CYS A 17 2.76 2.43 12.32
CA CYS A 17 2.05 3.35 13.22
C CYS A 17 0.70 2.77 13.59
N ARG A 18 0.42 2.69 14.90
CA ARG A 18 -0.90 2.35 15.43
C ARG A 18 -1.57 3.59 15.97
N ILE A 19 -2.86 3.71 15.71
CA ILE A 19 -3.71 4.82 16.15
C ILE A 19 -4.96 4.23 16.79
N ASP A 20 -5.08 4.38 18.10
CA ASP A 20 -6.30 4.01 18.82
C ASP A 20 -7.32 5.16 18.64
N LEU A 21 -8.54 4.79 18.26
CA LEU A 21 -9.59 5.74 17.91
C LEU A 21 -10.68 5.77 18.99
N SER A 22 -11.03 6.98 19.41
CA SER A 22 -12.16 7.18 20.31
C SER A 22 -13.48 7.19 19.55
N PRO A 23 -14.58 6.61 20.11
CA PRO A 23 -15.90 6.61 19.46
C PRO A 23 -16.47 8.01 19.17
N LYS A 24 -16.03 9.04 19.91
CA LYS A 24 -16.54 10.42 19.75
C LYS A 24 -15.59 11.29 18.95
N SER A 25 -14.33 11.37 19.39
CA SER A 25 -13.32 12.21 18.73
C SER A 25 -11.92 11.75 19.11
N THR A 26 -11.01 11.86 18.16
CA THR A 26 -9.57 11.60 18.36
C THR A 26 -8.79 12.83 17.94
N ILE A 27 -7.94 13.35 18.81
CA ILE A 27 -7.12 14.53 18.57
C ILE A 27 -5.66 14.09 18.41
N PHE A 28 -5.05 14.46 17.29
CA PHE A 28 -3.64 14.20 17.02
C PHE A 28 -2.79 15.36 17.58
N VAL A 29 -2.02 15.08 18.63
CA VAL A 29 -1.10 16.03 19.24
C VAL A 29 0.34 15.53 19.10
N GLY A 30 1.27 16.44 18.91
CA GLY A 30 2.70 16.10 18.83
C GLY A 30 3.51 17.17 18.10
N ALA A 31 4.84 17.06 18.17
CA ALA A 31 5.77 17.98 17.52
C ALA A 31 5.56 18.06 15.99
N ASN A 32 6.07 19.14 15.40
CA ASN A 32 6.12 19.24 13.94
C ASN A 32 6.93 18.07 13.37
N ASN A 33 6.48 17.59 12.20
CA ASN A 33 7.12 16.45 11.52
C ASN A 33 7.01 15.08 12.22
N SER A 34 6.18 14.93 13.26
CA SER A 34 5.94 13.65 13.97
C SER A 34 5.06 12.64 13.23
N GLY A 35 4.65 12.94 11.99
CA GLY A 35 3.83 12.04 11.19
C GLY A 35 2.31 12.21 11.30
N LYS A 36 1.82 13.17 12.11
CA LYS A 36 0.37 13.45 12.27
C LYS A 36 -0.35 13.64 10.94
N THR A 37 0.19 14.50 10.10
CA THR A 37 -0.39 14.77 8.77
C THR A 37 -0.36 13.51 7.88
N SER A 38 0.70 12.72 7.93
CA SER A 38 0.78 11.45 7.20
C SER A 38 -0.29 10.47 7.69
N ALA A 39 -0.53 10.37 8.99
CA ALA A 39 -1.57 9.53 9.55
C ALA A 39 -2.98 9.96 9.10
N MET A 40 -3.28 11.25 9.12
CA MET A 40 -4.54 11.79 8.62
C MET A 40 -4.71 11.54 7.11
N PHE A 41 -3.64 11.73 6.32
CA PHE A 41 -3.68 11.43 4.89
C PHE A 41 -3.90 9.94 4.62
N ALA A 42 -3.26 9.04 5.38
CA ALA A 42 -3.48 7.61 5.25
C ALA A 42 -4.96 7.25 5.47
N LEU A 43 -5.57 7.72 6.56
CA LEU A 43 -7.00 7.51 6.82
C LEU A 43 -7.87 8.00 5.65
N VAL A 44 -7.63 9.20 5.13
CA VAL A 44 -8.41 9.76 4.02
C VAL A 44 -8.19 8.97 2.73
N LYS A 45 -6.94 8.61 2.43
CA LYS A 45 -6.60 7.95 1.16
C LYS A 45 -7.07 6.50 1.12
N PHE A 46 -6.90 5.74 2.19
CA PHE A 46 -7.35 4.36 2.24
C PHE A 46 -8.86 4.23 2.43
N LEU A 47 -9.46 5.02 3.33
CA LEU A 47 -10.86 4.82 3.69
C LEU A 47 -11.85 5.60 2.81
N LYS A 48 -11.43 6.73 2.24
CA LYS A 48 -12.32 7.60 1.47
C LYS A 48 -11.99 7.66 -0.01
N LYS A 49 -10.75 7.99 -0.37
CA LYS A 49 -10.37 8.21 -1.78
C LYS A 49 -10.00 6.92 -2.52
N ARG A 50 -9.48 5.92 -1.80
CA ARG A 50 -8.98 4.65 -2.34
C ARG A 50 -8.00 4.84 -3.51
N GLN A 51 -7.15 5.86 -3.41
CA GLN A 51 -6.17 6.19 -4.43
C GLN A 51 -4.88 6.68 -3.78
N LEU A 52 -3.79 6.00 -4.05
CA LEU A 52 -2.44 6.38 -3.65
C LEU A 52 -1.64 6.85 -4.86
N VAL A 53 -0.59 7.60 -4.58
CA VAL A 53 0.39 8.07 -5.55
C VAL A 53 1.79 7.67 -5.08
N VAL A 54 2.79 7.79 -5.94
CA VAL A 54 4.19 7.40 -5.63
C VAL A 54 4.70 8.02 -4.33
N GLU A 55 4.35 9.29 -4.08
CA GLU A 55 4.74 10.01 -2.87
C GLU A 55 4.10 9.48 -1.58
N ASP A 56 3.14 8.60 -1.68
CA ASP A 56 2.51 7.94 -0.53
C ASP A 56 3.28 6.71 -0.06
N PHE A 57 4.24 6.23 -0.85
CA PHE A 57 5.16 5.17 -0.44
C PHE A 57 6.25 5.69 0.49
N THR A 58 6.79 4.83 1.34
CA THR A 58 7.96 5.15 2.15
C THR A 58 9.21 5.22 1.27
N LEU A 59 10.05 6.25 1.43
CA LEU A 59 11.24 6.44 0.60
C LEU A 59 12.16 5.21 0.52
N SER A 60 12.34 4.49 1.64
CA SER A 60 13.12 3.25 1.65
C SER A 60 12.51 2.19 0.73
N ASN A 61 11.19 2.15 0.61
CA ASN A 61 10.50 1.15 -0.19
C ASN A 61 10.51 1.53 -1.67
N LEU A 62 10.54 2.83 -2.01
CA LEU A 62 10.76 3.27 -3.40
C LEU A 62 12.13 2.79 -3.91
N ALA A 63 13.19 2.89 -3.10
CA ALA A 63 14.49 2.35 -3.46
C ALA A 63 14.45 0.83 -3.67
N THR A 64 13.72 0.10 -2.82
CA THR A 64 13.53 -1.35 -2.98
C THR A 64 12.78 -1.69 -4.26
N ILE A 65 11.75 -0.91 -4.63
CA ILE A 65 10.99 -1.09 -5.87
C ILE A 65 11.89 -0.82 -7.09
N ALA A 66 12.72 0.23 -7.05
CA ALA A 66 13.67 0.51 -8.12
C ALA A 66 14.65 -0.66 -8.32
N HIS A 67 15.24 -1.18 -7.23
CA HIS A 67 16.09 -2.38 -7.28
C HIS A 67 15.37 -3.63 -7.77
N LEU A 68 14.09 -3.79 -7.42
CA LEU A 68 13.27 -4.87 -7.94
C LEU A 68 13.18 -4.75 -9.47
N GLY A 69 12.93 -3.56 -10.00
CA GLY A 69 12.94 -3.28 -11.43
C GLY A 69 14.26 -3.64 -12.11
N ASP A 70 15.39 -3.26 -11.51
CA ASP A 70 16.72 -3.59 -12.03
C ASP A 70 16.94 -5.11 -12.15
N ARG A 71 16.53 -5.85 -11.13
CA ARG A 71 16.62 -7.33 -11.13
C ARG A 71 15.81 -7.98 -12.24
N TYR A 72 14.65 -7.40 -12.60
CA TYR A 72 13.79 -7.94 -13.67
C TYR A 72 14.29 -7.59 -15.08
N VAL A 73 15.11 -6.56 -15.21
CA VAL A 73 15.72 -6.18 -16.49
C VAL A 73 17.02 -6.96 -16.74
N ASP A 74 17.61 -7.55 -15.70
CA ASP A 74 18.85 -8.33 -15.80
C ASP A 74 18.59 -9.66 -16.52
N GLU A 75 18.96 -9.70 -17.79
CA GLU A 75 18.84 -10.90 -18.64
C GLU A 75 19.81 -12.03 -18.24
N SER A 76 20.85 -11.73 -17.46
CA SER A 76 21.83 -12.73 -17.01
C SER A 76 21.28 -13.62 -15.90
N ASN A 77 20.26 -13.15 -15.17
CA ASN A 77 19.61 -13.90 -14.09
C ASN A 77 18.09 -13.65 -14.09
N PRO A 78 17.34 -14.24 -15.04
CA PRO A 78 15.92 -13.96 -15.19
C PRO A 78 15.13 -14.42 -13.94
N ILE A 79 14.34 -13.51 -13.39
CA ILE A 79 13.50 -13.74 -12.21
C ILE A 79 12.03 -13.73 -12.65
N ILE A 80 11.24 -14.64 -12.10
CA ILE A 80 9.79 -14.67 -12.32
C ILE A 80 9.13 -13.65 -11.37
N PRO A 81 8.32 -12.70 -11.89
CA PRO A 81 7.59 -11.76 -11.06
C PRO A 81 6.68 -12.46 -10.05
N ASN A 82 6.75 -12.04 -8.79
CA ASN A 82 5.95 -12.62 -7.72
C ASN A 82 5.33 -11.52 -6.85
N ILE A 83 4.06 -11.67 -6.49
CA ILE A 83 3.36 -10.76 -5.57
C ILE A 83 3.99 -10.75 -4.17
N GLU A 84 4.64 -11.84 -3.77
CA GLU A 84 5.35 -11.93 -2.48
C GLU A 84 6.44 -10.86 -2.34
N ASP A 85 7.10 -10.48 -3.45
CA ASP A 85 8.12 -9.43 -3.46
C ASP A 85 7.56 -8.05 -3.06
N TRP A 86 6.24 -7.87 -3.14
CA TRP A 86 5.54 -6.62 -2.87
C TRP A 86 4.95 -6.53 -1.46
N LYS A 87 4.73 -7.64 -0.78
CA LYS A 87 4.02 -7.71 0.51
C LYS A 87 4.61 -6.81 1.59
N ASP A 88 5.95 -6.74 1.66
CA ASP A 88 6.63 -5.98 2.71
C ASP A 88 6.91 -4.53 2.33
N ILE A 89 6.71 -4.16 1.06
CA ILE A 89 7.02 -2.83 0.55
C ILE A 89 5.78 -1.99 0.25
N CYS A 90 4.65 -2.63 -0.01
CA CYS A 90 3.40 -1.93 -0.29
C CYS A 90 2.81 -1.24 0.94
N PRO A 91 2.24 -0.03 0.77
CA PRO A 91 1.51 0.62 1.84
C PRO A 91 0.19 -0.09 2.11
N PHE A 92 -0.11 -0.27 3.40
CA PHE A 92 -1.38 -0.82 3.83
C PHE A 92 -1.90 -0.21 5.13
N ILE A 93 -3.18 -0.40 5.37
CA ILE A 93 -3.85 -0.08 6.62
C ILE A 93 -4.68 -1.27 7.09
N ASP A 94 -4.49 -1.67 8.33
CA ASP A 94 -5.37 -2.61 9.03
C ASP A 94 -6.37 -1.81 9.85
N VAL A 95 -7.65 -2.03 9.59
CA VAL A 95 -8.76 -1.38 10.29
C VAL A 95 -9.39 -2.39 11.23
N TRP A 96 -9.33 -2.14 12.53
CA TRP A 96 -9.88 -3.01 13.55
C TRP A 96 -11.20 -2.45 14.07
N LEU A 97 -12.26 -3.19 13.82
CA LEU A 97 -13.62 -2.88 14.27
C LEU A 97 -13.89 -3.55 15.60
N ASP A 98 -14.56 -2.84 16.49
CA ASP A 98 -15.18 -3.42 17.70
C ASP A 98 -16.67 -3.61 17.42
N VAL A 99 -17.09 -4.88 17.39
CA VAL A 99 -18.42 -5.30 16.92
C VAL A 99 -19.16 -6.03 18.03
N ARG A 100 -20.37 -5.58 18.32
CA ARG A 100 -21.26 -6.23 19.26
C ARG A 100 -22.13 -7.26 18.55
N GLU A 101 -22.72 -8.15 19.32
CA GLU A 101 -23.55 -9.23 18.78
C GLU A 101 -24.75 -8.73 17.97
N ASP A 102 -25.40 -7.64 18.41
CA ASP A 102 -26.51 -6.99 17.71
C ASP A 102 -26.11 -6.32 16.37
N GLU A 103 -24.82 -6.19 16.12
CA GLU A 103 -24.23 -5.53 14.92
C GLU A 103 -23.69 -6.51 13.87
N LEU A 104 -23.76 -7.83 14.12
CA LEU A 104 -23.24 -8.88 13.24
C LEU A 104 -23.65 -8.74 11.77
N ARG A 105 -24.88 -8.29 11.52
CA ARG A 105 -25.41 -8.09 10.16
C ARG A 105 -24.57 -7.13 9.31
N TYR A 106 -23.84 -6.20 9.93
CA TYR A 106 -23.03 -5.22 9.22
C TYR A 106 -21.65 -5.75 8.83
N VAL A 107 -21.25 -6.88 9.39
CA VAL A 107 -19.92 -7.50 9.16
C VAL A 107 -20.05 -8.95 8.68
N ALA A 108 -21.23 -9.34 8.24
CA ALA A 108 -21.53 -10.73 7.84
C ALA A 108 -20.55 -11.29 6.81
N ASP A 109 -20.11 -10.44 5.86
CA ASP A 109 -19.20 -10.84 4.78
C ASP A 109 -17.74 -10.98 5.20
N ILE A 110 -17.38 -10.52 6.41
CA ILE A 110 -16.00 -10.51 6.89
C ILE A 110 -15.79 -11.28 8.20
N ILE A 111 -16.82 -11.93 8.73
CA ILE A 111 -16.70 -12.73 9.95
C ILE A 111 -15.77 -13.92 9.71
N PRO A 112 -14.82 -14.22 10.63
CA PRO A 112 -13.83 -15.26 10.42
C PRO A 112 -14.42 -16.68 10.43
N THR A 113 -15.50 -16.88 11.21
CA THR A 113 -16.22 -18.16 11.29
C THR A 113 -17.71 -17.93 11.57
N LEU A 114 -18.57 -18.86 11.19
CA LEU A 114 -20.01 -18.79 11.46
C LEU A 114 -20.37 -18.81 12.96
N SER A 115 -19.48 -19.27 13.80
CA SER A 115 -19.65 -19.27 15.26
C SER A 115 -19.21 -17.97 15.94
N TRP A 116 -18.53 -17.07 15.21
CA TRP A 116 -18.11 -15.79 15.76
C TRP A 116 -19.31 -14.90 16.10
N ARG A 117 -19.33 -14.30 17.29
CA ARG A 117 -20.48 -13.55 17.81
C ARG A 117 -20.19 -12.07 18.05
N SER A 118 -19.03 -11.76 18.55
CA SER A 118 -18.64 -10.39 18.89
C SER A 118 -17.15 -10.26 19.12
N GLY A 119 -16.67 -9.04 19.23
CA GLY A 119 -15.28 -8.72 19.54
C GLY A 119 -14.61 -7.93 18.43
N LYS A 120 -13.29 -8.03 18.35
CA LYS A 120 -12.50 -7.30 17.36
C LYS A 120 -12.36 -8.11 16.08
N ILE A 121 -12.63 -7.46 14.95
CA ILE A 121 -12.40 -8.00 13.62
C ILE A 121 -11.57 -7.01 12.80
N GLY A 122 -10.56 -7.49 12.10
CA GLY A 122 -9.64 -6.67 11.31
C GLY A 122 -9.85 -6.85 9.81
N ILE A 123 -9.75 -5.75 9.08
CA ILE A 123 -9.76 -5.71 7.61
C ILE A 123 -8.47 -5.06 7.17
N ARG A 124 -7.72 -5.71 6.26
CA ARG A 124 -6.55 -5.12 5.62
C ARG A 124 -6.93 -4.51 4.28
N LEU A 125 -6.59 -3.23 4.10
CA LEU A 125 -6.61 -2.55 2.83
C LEU A 125 -5.17 -2.33 2.41
N ILE A 126 -4.75 -3.03 1.36
CA ILE A 126 -3.40 -2.95 0.82
C ILE A 126 -3.42 -2.30 -0.57
N TYR A 127 -2.35 -1.58 -0.91
CA TYR A 127 -2.16 -0.97 -2.21
C TYR A 127 -1.02 -1.69 -2.92
N GLU A 128 -1.36 -2.69 -3.72
CA GLU A 128 -0.42 -3.59 -4.37
C GLU A 128 -0.72 -3.76 -5.87
N PRO A 129 0.22 -4.24 -6.69
CA PRO A 129 -0.04 -4.55 -8.09
C PRO A 129 -1.14 -5.60 -8.22
N ARG A 130 -2.14 -5.31 -9.04
CA ARG A 130 -3.22 -6.26 -9.35
C ARG A 130 -2.74 -7.46 -10.16
N ASP A 131 -1.84 -7.18 -11.08
CA ASP A 131 -1.26 -8.14 -12.00
C ASP A 131 0.22 -7.83 -12.14
N VAL A 132 1.02 -8.58 -11.40
CA VAL A 132 2.48 -8.38 -11.32
C VAL A 132 3.14 -8.72 -12.65
N GLU A 133 2.69 -9.77 -13.33
CA GLU A 133 3.26 -10.19 -14.61
C GLU A 133 3.04 -9.11 -15.67
N LYS A 134 1.83 -8.61 -15.78
CA LYS A 134 1.49 -7.54 -16.72
C LYS A 134 2.29 -6.26 -16.43
N LEU A 135 2.38 -5.85 -15.16
CA LEU A 135 3.17 -4.69 -14.73
C LEU A 135 4.62 -4.80 -15.22
N PHE A 136 5.24 -5.96 -15.01
CA PHE A 136 6.63 -6.18 -15.42
C PHE A 136 6.79 -6.28 -16.93
N GLN A 137 5.91 -6.95 -17.63
CA GLN A 137 5.95 -7.02 -19.09
C GLN A 137 5.88 -5.63 -19.73
N GLU A 138 4.98 -4.77 -19.27
CA GLU A 138 4.86 -3.39 -19.73
C GLU A 138 6.10 -2.57 -19.38
N TYR A 139 6.59 -2.69 -18.13
CA TYR A 139 7.79 -2.00 -17.69
C TYR A 139 9.01 -2.39 -18.52
N ILE A 140 9.31 -3.70 -18.64
CA ILE A 140 10.47 -4.20 -19.38
C ILE A 140 10.42 -3.78 -20.85
N SER A 141 9.24 -3.87 -21.46
CA SER A 141 9.05 -3.48 -22.87
C SER A 141 9.36 -1.99 -23.07
N ALA A 142 8.84 -1.12 -22.21
CA ALA A 142 9.08 0.31 -22.29
C ALA A 142 10.53 0.67 -21.91
N TYR A 143 11.12 0.00 -20.93
CA TYR A 143 12.51 0.18 -20.53
C TYR A 143 13.48 -0.16 -21.67
N LYS A 144 13.29 -1.29 -22.36
CA LYS A 144 14.09 -1.70 -23.51
C LYS A 144 13.91 -0.74 -24.69
N LEU A 145 12.66 -0.37 -25.01
CA LEU A 145 12.36 0.56 -26.09
C LEU A 145 13.00 1.95 -25.87
N ALA A 146 12.96 2.46 -24.65
CA ALA A 146 13.57 3.73 -24.30
C ALA A 146 15.09 3.73 -24.58
N ARG A 147 15.75 2.63 -24.23
CA ARG A 147 17.23 2.51 -24.37
C ARG A 147 17.70 2.22 -25.79
N THR A 148 16.85 1.70 -26.65
CA THR A 148 17.16 1.54 -28.08
C THR A 148 17.08 2.86 -28.86
N ARG A 149 16.34 3.85 -28.33
CA ARG A 149 16.14 5.16 -28.97
C ARG A 149 17.14 6.23 -28.49
N SER A 150 18.15 5.86 -27.73
CA SER A 150 19.00 6.77 -26.99
C SER A 150 19.78 7.72 -27.87
N ASP A 151 19.60 9.02 -27.64
CA ASP A 151 20.68 10.01 -27.58
C ASP A 151 20.32 11.07 -26.54
N LYS A 152 20.97 11.02 -25.36
CA LYS A 152 21.07 12.10 -24.36
C LYS A 152 19.79 12.67 -23.71
N ALA A 153 18.60 12.19 -24.02
CA ALA A 153 17.37 12.57 -23.32
C ALA A 153 17.17 11.77 -22.02
N LYS A 154 16.47 12.35 -21.05
CA LYS A 154 15.99 11.58 -19.88
C LYS A 154 15.10 10.44 -20.39
N LEU A 155 15.60 9.22 -20.25
CA LEU A 155 14.86 8.02 -20.66
C LEU A 155 13.71 7.79 -19.68
N TRP A 156 12.52 7.52 -20.21
CA TRP A 156 11.39 7.09 -19.40
C TRP A 156 10.97 5.68 -19.87
N PRO A 157 10.76 4.75 -18.95
CA PRO A 157 10.89 4.86 -17.49
C PRO A 157 12.36 4.91 -17.04
N LEU A 158 12.65 5.65 -15.95
CA LEU A 158 13.94 5.62 -15.27
C LEU A 158 14.11 4.30 -14.53
N ASP A 159 13.12 3.96 -13.75
CA ASP A 159 13.02 2.71 -12.99
C ASP A 159 11.56 2.28 -12.81
N LEU A 160 11.33 1.19 -12.06
CA LEU A 160 10.00 0.63 -11.85
C LEU A 160 9.05 1.56 -11.07
N THR A 161 9.56 2.54 -10.33
CA THR A 161 8.72 3.49 -9.58
C THR A 161 7.87 4.37 -10.49
N ASP A 162 8.32 4.61 -11.73
CA ASP A 162 7.56 5.34 -12.73
C ASP A 162 6.27 4.61 -13.17
N TYR A 163 6.19 3.30 -12.90
CA TYR A 163 5.02 2.46 -13.21
C TYR A 163 4.05 2.27 -12.03
N LEU A 164 4.32 2.86 -10.86
CA LEU A 164 3.45 2.71 -9.68
C LEU A 164 2.04 3.29 -9.87
N HIS A 165 1.82 4.14 -10.87
CA HIS A 165 0.48 4.61 -11.25
C HIS A 165 -0.44 3.47 -11.76
N MET A 166 0.12 2.34 -12.16
CA MET A 166 -0.62 1.15 -12.58
C MET A 166 -1.03 0.25 -11.41
N ILE A 167 -0.59 0.56 -10.20
CA ILE A 167 -0.98 -0.13 -8.98
C ILE A 167 -2.34 0.41 -8.52
N THR A 168 -3.29 -0.47 -8.28
CA THR A 168 -4.63 -0.11 -7.81
C THR A 168 -4.89 -0.73 -6.44
N SER A 169 -5.57 0.02 -5.57
CA SER A 169 -6.02 -0.50 -4.27
C SER A 169 -7.25 -1.41 -4.40
N TYR A 170 -7.27 -2.46 -3.63
CA TYR A 170 -8.44 -3.31 -3.36
C TYR A 170 -8.82 -3.25 -1.90
#